data_11862efda845135700a6bb60e958be13
#
_entry.id   11862efda845135700a6bb60e958be13
#
_cell.length_a   1.000
_cell.length_b   1.000
_cell.length_c   1.000
_cell.angle_alpha   90.00
_cell.angle_beta   90.00
_cell.angle_gamma   90.00
#
_symmetry.space_group_name_H-M   'P 1'
#
loop_
_entity.id
_entity.type
_entity.pdbx_description
1 polymer ?
#
loop_
_entity_poly.entity_id
_entity_poly.type
_entity_poly.pdbx_seq_one_letter_code
_entity_poly.pdbx_strand_id
1 'polypeptide(L)'
;MTDHDNSTIHDGRGHGSLEDASEGFPLLPPNYSTINTSDDNVLPADPPSHGRTLSWQSAYILVISRVIGSGIFATPGAILRGVGSPGLSLLLWVAGAGVAACGLGIALEYGCMLPRSGGDKVYLEFTYRHPRFLASVLIAFHVVFLGFTASNCVIFSQYALFAAGVEAPSELLRKGLAVGLLTAVTVVHSCFRATGIRLQNVLGWIKVGLVVFMILSGIFVVFFRRPGQEEEEGIRIADATTTRQLWDGLWKDSHWNWGAISTALFKVFYSYTGLENANNVLSEVKDPVRTLRSATTAALVTSCCLYLLINVAYFLVVPLDTILTSGELVGALFFQTVFGRQIGGVFLSLAIALSAAGNVMVVAFTMARVKQEIARQGLLPYARFISSNKPFGAPLGGFLVHYIPSFLVIVLPPSAEVYSFILEVEGYPGQFVAIAIAGGLLYLRYTRPDLERPFKVWIPAVVIKIALGLSLIAAPFFPPKTPPASGLFYATYAIVGVSILASAVIFWYVWAVLLPSWRGYHLEEEADELDDGTIITTIVKVPKTEFGDL
;
A
#
# COMPACT_ATOMS: atom_id res chain seq x y z
N MET A 1 -58.40 -52.57 29.43
CA MET A 1 -57.90 -52.11 30.72
C MET A 1 -57.36 -50.71 30.45
N THR A 2 -58.27 -49.81 30.53
CA THR A 2 -58.37 -48.68 31.48
C THR A 2 -57.26 -47.67 31.31
N ASP A 3 -57.41 -46.44 31.12
CA ASP A 3 -58.53 -45.51 31.09
C ASP A 3 -57.88 -44.09 30.96
N HIS A 4 -58.58 -43.21 30.27
CA HIS A 4 -58.97 -41.88 30.61
C HIS A 4 -57.83 -40.80 30.71
N ASP A 5 -57.95 -39.60 30.35
CA ASP A 5 -59.04 -38.79 29.74
C ASP A 5 -58.55 -37.39 29.43
N ASN A 6 -59.16 -36.81 28.45
CA ASN A 6 -59.74 -35.48 28.34
C ASN A 6 -58.86 -34.27 28.10
N SER A 7 -58.90 -33.78 26.90
CA SER A 7 -59.70 -32.62 26.41
C SER A 7 -59.33 -31.24 27.01
N THR A 8 -59.01 -30.30 26.17
CA THR A 8 -59.98 -29.29 25.72
C THR A 8 -59.39 -28.44 24.59
N ILE A 9 -60.18 -28.39 23.53
CA ILE A 9 -60.07 -27.44 22.41
C ILE A 9 -60.46 -26.05 22.97
N HIS A 10 -59.64 -25.03 22.69
CA HIS A 10 -60.13 -23.67 22.60
C HIS A 10 -59.61 -23.01 21.33
N ASP A 11 -60.57 -22.84 20.44
CA ASP A 11 -60.55 -21.99 19.25
C ASP A 11 -60.49 -20.51 19.72
N GLY A 12 -59.56 -19.74 19.20
CA GLY A 12 -59.36 -18.36 19.53
C GLY A 12 -58.69 -17.64 18.35
N ARG A 13 -59.53 -17.32 17.34
CA ARG A 13 -59.14 -16.32 16.32
C ARG A 13 -58.88 -15.01 17.00
N GLY A 14 -57.61 -14.55 17.01
CA GLY A 14 -57.19 -13.21 17.33
C GLY A 14 -56.46 -12.59 16.17
N HIS A 15 -57.10 -11.62 15.51
CA HIS A 15 -56.43 -10.65 14.64
C HIS A 15 -55.30 -9.99 15.43
N GLY A 16 -54.06 -10.34 15.10
CA GLY A 16 -52.84 -9.68 15.53
C GLY A 16 -52.27 -8.89 14.37
N SER A 17 -52.30 -7.59 14.49
CA SER A 17 -51.75 -6.57 13.67
C SER A 17 -50.27 -6.84 13.33
N LEU A 18 -49.90 -6.57 12.07
CA LEU A 18 -48.53 -6.43 11.58
C LEU A 18 -47.87 -5.14 12.13
N GLU A 19 -47.61 -5.14 13.43
CA GLU A 19 -46.78 -4.15 14.10
C GLU A 19 -46.07 -4.90 15.21
N ASP A 20 -44.79 -5.20 14.98
CA ASP A 20 -43.68 -5.42 15.91
C ASP A 20 -42.64 -6.37 15.31
N ALA A 21 -41.92 -5.92 14.31
CA ALA A 21 -40.65 -6.49 13.90
C ALA A 21 -39.59 -5.39 13.77
N SER A 22 -39.55 -4.49 14.78
CA SER A 22 -38.42 -3.60 15.04
C SER A 22 -37.87 -3.88 16.44
N GLU A 23 -37.53 -5.12 16.73
CA GLU A 23 -36.59 -5.39 17.80
C GLU A 23 -35.24 -4.86 17.33
N GLY A 24 -34.98 -3.61 17.75
CA GLY A 24 -33.67 -2.99 17.62
C GLY A 24 -32.64 -3.88 18.28
N PHE A 25 -31.73 -4.41 17.48
CA PHE A 25 -30.47 -4.95 17.97
C PHE A 25 -29.86 -3.89 18.87
N PRO A 26 -29.44 -4.21 20.10
CA PRO A 26 -28.73 -3.27 20.96
C PRO A 26 -27.45 -2.87 20.24
N LEU A 27 -27.43 -1.64 19.73
CA LEU A 27 -26.35 -1.08 18.90
C LEU A 27 -25.03 -0.91 19.68
N LEU A 28 -25.04 -1.07 21.01
CA LEU A 28 -23.84 -1.06 21.85
C LEU A 28 -24.10 -1.87 23.12
N PRO A 29 -23.11 -2.62 23.65
CA PRO A 29 -23.20 -3.10 25.01
C PRO A 29 -23.30 -1.89 25.96
N PRO A 30 -24.07 -1.98 27.07
CA PRO A 30 -24.45 -0.84 27.91
C PRO A 30 -23.33 -0.12 28.67
N ASN A 31 -22.08 -0.31 28.36
CA ASN A 31 -20.90 0.25 29.05
C ASN A 31 -19.99 1.13 28.17
N TYR A 32 -20.49 1.72 27.09
CA TYR A 32 -19.66 2.64 26.29
C TYR A 32 -19.59 4.08 26.82
N SER A 33 -20.36 4.43 27.85
CA SER A 33 -20.46 5.80 28.36
C SER A 33 -19.35 6.22 29.33
N THR A 34 -18.47 5.31 29.74
CA THR A 34 -17.28 5.67 30.52
C THR A 34 -16.18 4.67 30.20
N ILE A 35 -15.32 4.98 29.23
CA ILE A 35 -14.01 4.34 29.17
C ILE A 35 -13.26 4.88 30.38
N ASN A 36 -13.43 4.20 31.52
CA ASN A 36 -12.56 4.42 32.66
C ASN A 36 -11.14 4.12 32.20
N THR A 37 -10.33 5.15 32.13
CA THR A 37 -8.92 5.13 31.78
C THR A 37 -8.05 4.27 32.71
N SER A 38 -8.66 3.52 33.61
CA SER A 38 -7.98 2.64 34.58
C SER A 38 -7.83 1.18 34.15
N ASP A 39 -8.50 0.72 33.08
CA ASP A 39 -8.31 -0.62 32.53
C ASP A 39 -7.47 -0.59 31.26
N ASP A 40 -6.16 -0.50 31.44
CA ASP A 40 -5.13 -0.49 30.39
C ASP A 40 -5.11 -1.74 29.50
N ASN A 41 -6.01 -2.69 29.70
CA ASN A 41 -5.92 -4.04 29.15
C ASN A 41 -6.91 -4.39 28.05
N VAL A 42 -7.94 -3.57 27.81
CA VAL A 42 -8.96 -3.91 26.80
C VAL A 42 -9.01 -2.84 25.72
N LEU A 43 -8.53 -3.20 24.55
CA LEU A 43 -8.86 -2.45 23.34
C LEU A 43 -10.36 -2.60 23.08
N PRO A 44 -11.10 -1.54 22.73
CA PRO A 44 -12.50 -1.64 22.32
C PRO A 44 -12.64 -2.69 21.24
N ALA A 45 -13.58 -3.61 21.34
CA ALA A 45 -13.86 -4.57 20.28
C ALA A 45 -14.25 -3.79 19.02
N ASP A 46 -13.75 -4.21 17.85
CA ASP A 46 -14.27 -3.70 16.58
C ASP A 46 -15.80 -3.87 16.61
N PRO A 47 -16.58 -2.86 16.17
CA PRO A 47 -18.02 -3.04 16.01
C PRO A 47 -18.24 -4.29 15.14
N PRO A 48 -19.32 -5.07 15.35
CA PRO A 48 -19.55 -6.30 14.62
C PRO A 48 -19.56 -5.97 13.13
N SER A 49 -18.45 -6.26 12.47
CA SER A 49 -18.30 -6.11 11.03
C SER A 49 -19.30 -7.05 10.36
N HIS A 50 -19.93 -6.59 9.31
CA HIS A 50 -20.70 -7.40 8.38
C HIS A 50 -19.91 -8.71 8.13
N GLY A 51 -20.46 -9.85 8.47
CA GLY A 51 -19.84 -11.16 8.65
C GLY A 51 -18.57 -11.44 7.82
N ARG A 52 -17.63 -12.14 8.40
CA ARG A 52 -16.36 -12.54 7.77
C ARG A 52 -16.60 -13.23 6.43
N THR A 53 -16.42 -12.50 5.33
CA THR A 53 -16.78 -12.93 3.97
C THR A 53 -15.58 -13.36 3.14
N LEU A 54 -14.38 -12.82 3.43
CA LEU A 54 -13.18 -13.06 2.64
C LEU A 54 -12.59 -14.45 2.90
N SER A 55 -12.63 -15.29 1.85
CA SER A 55 -11.97 -16.61 1.85
C SER A 55 -10.46 -16.47 1.66
N TRP A 56 -9.72 -17.60 1.80
CA TRP A 56 -8.29 -17.67 1.50
C TRP A 56 -7.95 -17.17 0.08
N GLN A 57 -8.71 -17.59 -0.91
CA GLN A 57 -8.51 -17.17 -2.30
C GLN A 57 -8.70 -15.66 -2.47
N SER A 58 -9.74 -15.09 -1.84
CA SER A 58 -10.00 -13.66 -1.89
C SER A 58 -8.88 -12.86 -1.20
N ALA A 59 -8.37 -13.34 -0.07
CA ALA A 59 -7.26 -12.72 0.65
C ALA A 59 -5.96 -12.80 -0.18
N TYR A 60 -5.68 -13.95 -0.80
CA TYR A 60 -4.52 -14.11 -1.68
C TYR A 60 -4.58 -13.15 -2.89
N ILE A 61 -5.73 -13.10 -3.59
CA ILE A 61 -5.91 -12.19 -4.74
C ILE A 61 -5.80 -10.72 -4.32
N LEU A 62 -6.35 -10.37 -3.15
CA LEU A 62 -6.25 -9.01 -2.61
C LEU A 62 -4.78 -8.59 -2.41
N VAL A 63 -3.96 -9.49 -1.88
CA VAL A 63 -2.54 -9.24 -1.64
C VAL A 63 -1.76 -9.22 -2.96
N ILE A 64 -1.84 -10.28 -3.77
CA ILE A 64 -1.05 -10.39 -5.00
C ILE A 64 -1.41 -9.30 -6.02
N SER A 65 -2.69 -8.94 -6.12
CA SER A 65 -3.13 -7.85 -7.00
C SER A 65 -2.64 -6.47 -6.53
N ARG A 66 -2.37 -6.29 -5.24
CA ARG A 66 -1.78 -5.06 -4.70
C ARG A 66 -0.27 -5.01 -4.94
N VAL A 67 0.43 -6.14 -4.76
CA VAL A 67 1.88 -6.26 -4.98
C VAL A 67 2.23 -6.10 -6.46
N ILE A 68 1.55 -6.80 -7.36
CA ILE A 68 1.75 -6.65 -8.81
C ILE A 68 1.17 -5.30 -9.25
N GLY A 69 2.01 -4.27 -9.22
CA GLY A 69 1.69 -2.89 -9.65
C GLY A 69 2.53 -2.47 -10.84
N SER A 70 2.79 -1.15 -10.95
CA SER A 70 3.69 -0.60 -11.96
C SER A 70 5.17 -0.95 -11.72
N GLY A 71 5.54 -1.30 -10.49
CA GLY A 71 6.93 -1.51 -10.09
C GLY A 71 7.68 -2.45 -11.02
N ILE A 72 7.17 -3.68 -11.22
CA ILE A 72 7.87 -4.69 -12.03
C ILE A 72 8.00 -4.31 -13.53
N PHE A 73 7.15 -3.43 -14.03
CA PHE A 73 7.21 -2.98 -15.42
C PHE A 73 8.08 -1.74 -15.61
N ALA A 74 8.25 -0.92 -14.57
CA ALA A 74 8.85 0.41 -14.66
C ALA A 74 10.20 0.53 -13.92
N THR A 75 10.42 -0.22 -12.84
CA THR A 75 11.64 -0.04 -12.02
C THR A 75 12.86 -0.80 -12.51
N PRO A 76 12.79 -1.93 -13.27
CA PRO A 76 13.98 -2.71 -13.62
C PRO A 76 15.06 -1.92 -14.34
N GLY A 77 14.69 -1.08 -15.31
CA GLY A 77 15.64 -0.21 -16.02
C GLY A 77 16.30 0.83 -15.13
N ALA A 78 15.51 1.46 -14.24
CA ALA A 78 16.02 2.44 -13.30
C ALA A 78 16.92 1.81 -12.21
N ILE A 79 16.62 0.58 -11.77
CA ILE A 79 17.47 -0.18 -10.86
C ILE A 79 18.79 -0.53 -11.54
N LEU A 80 18.74 -1.13 -12.74
CA LEU A 80 19.92 -1.49 -13.51
C LEU A 80 20.84 -0.29 -13.75
N ARG A 81 20.27 0.84 -14.18
CA ARG A 81 21.03 2.09 -14.39
C ARG A 81 21.71 2.57 -13.10
N GLY A 82 21.03 2.48 -11.97
CA GLY A 82 21.56 2.88 -10.68
C GLY A 82 22.73 2.02 -10.21
N VAL A 83 22.65 0.69 -10.40
CA VAL A 83 23.66 -0.26 -9.89
C VAL A 83 24.68 -0.72 -10.93
N GLY A 84 24.46 -0.43 -12.20
CA GLY A 84 25.42 -0.61 -13.31
C GLY A 84 25.50 -2.02 -13.88
N SER A 85 25.01 -3.05 -13.20
CA SER A 85 25.15 -4.44 -13.66
C SER A 85 23.91 -5.30 -13.45
N PRO A 86 23.62 -6.26 -14.36
CA PRO A 86 22.52 -7.21 -14.21
C PRO A 86 22.62 -8.07 -12.95
N GLY A 87 23.84 -8.52 -12.59
CA GLY A 87 24.06 -9.35 -11.42
C GLY A 87 23.71 -8.65 -10.12
N LEU A 88 24.17 -7.39 -9.96
CA LEU A 88 23.83 -6.61 -8.77
C LEU A 88 22.34 -6.26 -8.75
N SER A 89 21.73 -5.97 -9.91
CA SER A 89 20.29 -5.76 -10.01
C SER A 89 19.49 -6.98 -9.52
N LEU A 90 19.80 -8.19 -10.03
CA LEU A 90 19.14 -9.43 -9.60
C LEU A 90 19.38 -9.73 -8.12
N LEU A 91 20.59 -9.49 -7.61
CA LEU A 91 20.91 -9.65 -6.19
C LEU A 91 20.01 -8.73 -5.32
N LEU A 92 19.78 -7.48 -5.75
CA LEU A 92 18.91 -6.57 -5.03
C LEU A 92 17.45 -7.01 -5.04
N TRP A 93 16.95 -7.64 -6.11
CA TRP A 93 15.62 -8.23 -6.14
C TRP A 93 15.48 -9.39 -5.14
N VAL A 94 16.49 -10.26 -5.03
CA VAL A 94 16.52 -11.34 -4.02
C VAL A 94 16.63 -10.79 -2.61
N ALA A 95 17.55 -9.84 -2.39
CA ALA A 95 17.72 -9.19 -1.09
C ALA A 95 16.43 -8.46 -0.67
N GLY A 96 15.77 -7.76 -1.61
CA GLY A 96 14.50 -7.10 -1.39
C GLY A 96 13.38 -8.05 -1.01
N ALA A 97 13.29 -9.22 -1.65
CA ALA A 97 12.34 -10.27 -1.26
C ALA A 97 12.61 -10.77 0.16
N GLY A 98 13.90 -10.97 0.54
CA GLY A 98 14.29 -11.34 1.90
C GLY A 98 13.88 -10.30 2.94
N VAL A 99 14.09 -9.02 2.64
CA VAL A 99 13.67 -7.91 3.50
C VAL A 99 12.15 -7.78 3.57
N ALA A 100 11.45 -7.98 2.46
CA ALA A 100 9.98 -8.03 2.41
C ALA A 100 9.46 -9.19 3.27
N ALA A 101 10.13 -10.36 3.25
CA ALA A 101 9.81 -11.49 4.15
C ALA A 101 9.98 -11.13 5.63
N CYS A 102 11.05 -10.40 5.98
CA CYS A 102 11.24 -9.91 7.35
C CYS A 102 10.12 -8.96 7.79
N GLY A 103 9.76 -8.01 6.92
CA GLY A 103 8.65 -7.07 7.17
C GLY A 103 7.30 -7.79 7.30
N LEU A 104 7.03 -8.73 6.38
CA LEU A 104 5.83 -9.56 6.43
C LEU A 104 5.76 -10.38 7.72
N GLY A 105 6.88 -10.96 8.18
CA GLY A 105 6.93 -11.69 9.44
C GLY A 105 6.53 -10.82 10.65
N ILE A 106 7.00 -9.57 10.69
CA ILE A 106 6.61 -8.59 11.72
C ILE A 106 5.12 -8.29 11.63
N ALA A 107 4.62 -7.98 10.42
CA ALA A 107 3.20 -7.70 10.18
C ALA A 107 2.29 -8.89 10.52
N LEU A 108 2.76 -10.13 10.28
CA LEU A 108 2.07 -11.36 10.67
C LEU A 108 1.97 -11.53 12.19
N GLU A 109 3.04 -11.26 12.93
CA GLU A 109 3.00 -11.36 14.40
C GLU A 109 1.99 -10.37 14.98
N TYR A 110 2.04 -9.11 14.54
CA TYR A 110 1.05 -8.12 14.94
C TYR A 110 -0.37 -8.49 14.52
N GLY A 111 -0.58 -8.86 13.26
CA GLY A 111 -1.90 -9.21 12.73
C GLY A 111 -2.53 -10.44 13.38
N CYS A 112 -1.70 -11.43 13.78
CA CYS A 112 -2.18 -12.59 14.53
C CYS A 112 -2.45 -12.29 16.01
N MET A 113 -1.69 -11.35 16.61
CA MET A 113 -1.87 -10.89 17.98
C MET A 113 -3.04 -9.91 18.10
N LEU A 114 -3.22 -9.06 17.10
CA LEU A 114 -4.25 -8.02 17.03
C LEU A 114 -5.08 -8.20 15.75
N PRO A 115 -6.04 -9.14 15.72
CA PRO A 115 -6.79 -9.47 14.51
C PRO A 115 -7.85 -8.40 14.17
N ARG A 116 -7.41 -7.15 13.99
CA ARG A 116 -8.21 -5.96 13.67
C ARG A 116 -7.82 -5.39 12.33
N SER A 117 -8.76 -4.75 11.66
CA SER A 117 -8.48 -3.97 10.45
C SER A 117 -7.76 -2.66 10.79
N GLY A 118 -6.85 -2.22 9.91
CA GLY A 118 -6.12 -0.95 10.03
C GLY A 118 -4.60 -1.06 9.99
N GLY A 119 -4.04 -2.28 10.04
CA GLY A 119 -2.62 -2.53 9.83
C GLY A 119 -1.70 -1.69 10.73
N ASP A 120 -0.70 -1.05 10.13
CA ASP A 120 0.35 -0.29 10.82
C ASP A 120 -0.16 0.74 11.82
N LYS A 121 -1.32 1.36 11.52
CA LYS A 121 -1.95 2.32 12.42
C LYS A 121 -2.31 1.68 13.76
N VAL A 122 -3.00 0.54 13.72
CA VAL A 122 -3.40 -0.20 14.91
C VAL A 122 -2.18 -0.66 15.70
N TYR A 123 -1.12 -1.09 15.02
CA TYR A 123 0.10 -1.57 15.65
C TYR A 123 0.84 -0.46 16.42
N LEU A 124 0.98 0.72 15.80
CA LEU A 124 1.64 1.86 16.43
C LEU A 124 0.83 2.42 17.61
N GLU A 125 -0.48 2.56 17.46
CA GLU A 125 -1.37 3.04 18.54
C GLU A 125 -1.40 2.08 19.72
N PHE A 126 -1.42 0.77 19.47
CA PHE A 126 -1.36 -0.23 20.52
C PHE A 126 -0.03 -0.22 21.27
N THR A 127 1.06 -0.04 20.54
CA THR A 127 2.41 -0.12 21.09
C THR A 127 2.82 1.15 21.83
N TYR A 128 2.54 2.32 21.25
CA TYR A 128 3.00 3.62 21.72
C TYR A 128 1.85 4.48 22.25
N ARG A 129 1.29 4.08 23.38
CA ARG A 129 0.17 4.80 24.03
C ARG A 129 0.59 6.13 24.62
N HIS A 130 1.83 6.24 25.05
CA HIS A 130 2.40 7.46 25.63
C HIS A 130 3.58 7.97 24.80
N PRO A 131 3.65 9.28 24.55
CA PRO A 131 2.69 10.35 24.90
C PRO A 131 1.37 10.22 24.14
N ARG A 132 0.24 10.56 24.80
CA ARG A 132 -1.10 10.43 24.23
C ARG A 132 -1.22 11.15 22.89
N PHE A 133 -1.86 10.55 21.89
CA PHE A 133 -2.07 11.01 20.51
C PHE A 133 -0.82 11.13 19.63
N LEU A 134 0.41 11.00 20.13
CA LEU A 134 1.61 11.19 19.29
C LEU A 134 1.67 10.17 18.15
N ALA A 135 1.51 8.88 18.45
CA ALA A 135 1.55 7.81 17.44
C ALA A 135 0.42 7.99 16.40
N SER A 136 -0.79 8.32 16.86
CA SER A 136 -1.96 8.54 16.00
C SER A 136 -1.77 9.75 15.08
N VAL A 137 -1.19 10.84 15.56
CA VAL A 137 -0.90 12.04 14.75
C VAL A 137 0.21 11.76 13.74
N LEU A 138 1.29 11.10 14.15
CA LEU A 138 2.39 10.76 13.23
C LEU A 138 1.92 9.87 12.07
N ILE A 139 1.14 8.81 12.38
CA ILE A 139 0.62 7.93 11.33
C ILE A 139 -0.44 8.63 10.47
N ALA A 140 -1.26 9.51 11.06
CA ALA A 140 -2.22 10.31 10.32
C ALA A 140 -1.54 11.22 9.29
N PHE A 141 -0.49 11.95 9.68
CA PHE A 141 0.30 12.77 8.76
C PHE A 141 0.97 11.93 7.69
N HIS A 142 1.59 10.80 8.06
CA HIS A 142 2.20 9.89 7.10
C HIS A 142 1.17 9.40 6.06
N VAL A 143 0.03 8.89 6.48
CA VAL A 143 -1.00 8.36 5.58
C VAL A 143 -1.67 9.47 4.75
N VAL A 144 -1.90 10.65 5.31
CA VAL A 144 -2.58 11.73 4.60
C VAL A 144 -1.68 12.33 3.53
N PHE A 145 -0.42 12.64 3.85
CA PHE A 145 0.48 13.34 2.94
C PHE A 145 1.30 12.41 2.03
N LEU A 146 1.62 11.21 2.49
CA LEU A 146 2.48 10.25 1.77
C LEU A 146 1.72 9.02 1.24
N GLY A 147 0.50 8.77 1.68
CA GLY A 147 -0.36 7.71 1.15
C GLY A 147 -1.07 8.15 -0.13
N PHE A 148 -0.34 8.43 -1.20
CA PHE A 148 -0.86 8.86 -2.50
C PHE A 148 -0.69 7.76 -3.58
N THR A 149 -1.24 7.97 -4.79
CA THR A 149 -1.17 7.03 -5.92
C THR A 149 -0.52 7.65 -7.17
N ALA A 150 0.27 8.68 -7.01
CA ALA A 150 0.86 9.44 -8.11
C ALA A 150 1.73 8.58 -9.03
N SER A 151 2.55 7.67 -8.47
CA SER A 151 3.47 6.80 -9.22
C SER A 151 2.76 5.97 -10.29
N ASN A 152 1.67 5.30 -9.95
CA ASN A 152 0.92 4.48 -10.91
C ASN A 152 0.17 5.33 -11.95
N CYS A 153 -0.26 6.56 -11.61
CA CYS A 153 -0.85 7.49 -12.56
C CYS A 153 0.17 7.97 -13.60
N VAL A 154 1.40 8.23 -13.18
CA VAL A 154 2.51 8.60 -14.09
C VAL A 154 2.81 7.44 -15.05
N ILE A 155 2.95 6.22 -14.54
CA ILE A 155 3.19 5.04 -15.38
C ILE A 155 2.06 4.79 -16.37
N PHE A 156 0.80 4.91 -15.93
CA PHE A 156 -0.33 4.84 -16.85
C PHE A 156 -0.18 5.81 -18.01
N SER A 157 0.13 7.08 -17.74
CA SER A 157 0.24 8.10 -18.77
C SER A 157 1.39 7.80 -19.75
N GLN A 158 2.54 7.35 -19.26
CA GLN A 158 3.70 7.00 -20.09
C GLN A 158 3.41 5.82 -21.02
N TYR A 159 2.84 4.73 -20.49
CA TYR A 159 2.51 3.56 -21.30
C TYR A 159 1.35 3.81 -22.27
N ALA A 160 0.37 4.62 -21.91
CA ALA A 160 -0.72 5.01 -22.79
C ALA A 160 -0.22 5.88 -23.95
N LEU A 161 0.68 6.82 -23.71
CA LEU A 161 1.28 7.67 -24.74
C LEU A 161 2.24 6.88 -25.64
N PHE A 162 3.00 5.95 -25.08
CA PHE A 162 3.83 5.04 -25.86
C PHE A 162 2.98 4.17 -26.80
N ALA A 163 1.87 3.61 -26.29
CA ALA A 163 0.92 2.83 -27.09
C ALA A 163 0.26 3.67 -28.19
N ALA A 164 0.03 4.95 -27.95
CA ALA A 164 -0.49 5.91 -28.93
C ALA A 164 0.57 6.35 -29.97
N GLY A 165 1.83 5.92 -29.84
CA GLY A 165 2.91 6.27 -30.77
C GLY A 165 3.41 7.71 -30.63
N VAL A 166 3.21 8.35 -29.49
CA VAL A 166 3.67 9.73 -29.24
C VAL A 166 5.12 9.68 -28.76
N GLU A 167 6.08 9.97 -29.64
CA GLU A 167 7.52 9.84 -29.37
C GLU A 167 8.05 10.89 -28.38
N ALA A 168 7.53 12.14 -28.43
CA ALA A 168 7.93 13.23 -27.55
C ALA A 168 6.71 13.94 -26.95
N PRO A 169 6.05 13.33 -25.97
CA PRO A 169 4.86 13.94 -25.36
C PRO A 169 5.22 15.19 -24.55
N SER A 170 4.41 16.24 -24.69
CA SER A 170 4.56 17.42 -23.87
C SER A 170 4.35 17.10 -22.38
N GLU A 171 4.98 17.87 -21.50
CA GLU A 171 4.81 17.71 -20.06
C GLU A 171 3.34 17.85 -19.63
N LEU A 172 2.63 18.80 -20.23
CA LEU A 172 1.21 19.02 -19.98
C LEU A 172 0.37 17.81 -20.34
N LEU A 173 0.65 17.15 -21.47
CA LEU A 173 -0.09 15.96 -21.91
C LEU A 173 0.15 14.78 -20.97
N ARG A 174 1.40 14.54 -20.54
CA ARG A 174 1.74 13.50 -19.57
C ARG A 174 1.04 13.72 -18.23
N LYS A 175 1.18 14.90 -17.64
CA LYS A 175 0.54 15.26 -16.38
C LYS A 175 -0.98 15.26 -16.51
N GLY A 176 -1.52 15.76 -17.62
CA GLY A 176 -2.95 15.79 -17.90
C GLY A 176 -3.59 14.39 -17.95
N LEU A 177 -2.94 13.43 -18.59
CA LEU A 177 -3.42 12.04 -18.61
C LEU A 177 -3.33 11.37 -17.22
N ALA A 178 -2.26 11.62 -16.48
CA ALA A 178 -2.11 11.08 -15.12
C ALA A 178 -3.18 11.64 -14.16
N VAL A 179 -3.44 12.94 -14.21
CA VAL A 179 -4.51 13.60 -13.44
C VAL A 179 -5.90 13.16 -13.93
N GLY A 180 -6.07 12.99 -15.23
CA GLY A 180 -7.31 12.47 -15.83
C GLY A 180 -7.68 11.09 -15.28
N LEU A 181 -6.72 10.16 -15.20
CA LEU A 181 -6.92 8.86 -14.58
C LEU A 181 -7.28 8.99 -13.10
N LEU A 182 -6.51 9.78 -12.33
CA LEU A 182 -6.76 10.00 -10.90
C LEU A 182 -8.18 10.51 -10.65
N THR A 183 -8.62 11.49 -11.47
CA THR A 183 -9.97 12.07 -11.39
C THR A 183 -11.03 11.03 -11.74
N ALA A 184 -10.87 10.29 -12.84
CA ALA A 184 -11.81 9.25 -13.28
C ALA A 184 -11.98 8.16 -12.19
N VAL A 185 -10.87 7.68 -11.61
CA VAL A 185 -10.89 6.68 -10.53
C VAL A 185 -11.60 7.23 -9.30
N THR A 186 -11.31 8.46 -8.91
CA THR A 186 -11.95 9.12 -7.77
C THR A 186 -13.47 9.22 -7.98
N VAL A 187 -13.93 9.69 -9.15
CA VAL A 187 -15.35 9.78 -9.47
C VAL A 187 -16.02 8.41 -9.49
N VAL A 188 -15.41 7.43 -10.15
CA VAL A 188 -15.99 6.08 -10.25
C VAL A 188 -16.16 5.45 -8.87
N HIS A 189 -15.16 5.53 -7.99
CA HIS A 189 -15.27 4.94 -6.66
C HIS A 189 -16.16 5.73 -5.71
N SER A 190 -16.20 7.05 -5.83
CA SER A 190 -17.05 7.90 -4.98
C SER A 190 -18.52 7.82 -5.36
N CYS A 191 -18.85 7.78 -6.67
CA CYS A 191 -20.23 7.85 -7.13
C CYS A 191 -20.82 6.48 -7.52
N PHE A 192 -19.97 5.53 -7.96
CA PHE A 192 -20.38 4.24 -8.54
C PHE A 192 -19.67 3.07 -7.87
N ARG A 193 -19.79 2.95 -6.54
CA ARG A 193 -19.08 1.97 -5.71
C ARG A 193 -19.07 0.54 -6.29
N ALA A 194 -20.24 0.02 -6.68
CA ALA A 194 -20.36 -1.36 -7.21
C ALA A 194 -19.60 -1.54 -8.53
N THR A 195 -19.68 -0.56 -9.42
CA THR A 195 -18.97 -0.53 -10.71
C THR A 195 -17.46 -0.42 -10.48
N GLY A 196 -17.04 0.44 -9.55
CA GLY A 196 -15.62 0.58 -9.18
C GLY A 196 -15.01 -0.73 -8.71
N ILE A 197 -15.68 -1.44 -7.81
CA ILE A 197 -15.21 -2.75 -7.30
C ILE A 197 -15.16 -3.81 -8.40
N ARG A 198 -16.18 -3.87 -9.27
CA ARG A 198 -16.17 -4.83 -10.40
C ARG A 198 -15.02 -4.56 -11.37
N LEU A 199 -14.84 -3.30 -11.75
CA LEU A 199 -13.77 -2.88 -12.67
C LEU A 199 -12.39 -3.18 -12.05
N GLN A 200 -12.19 -2.86 -10.79
CA GLN A 200 -10.97 -3.18 -10.04
C GLN A 200 -10.65 -4.69 -10.08
N ASN A 201 -11.64 -5.54 -9.86
CA ASN A 201 -11.46 -7.00 -9.88
C ASN A 201 -11.09 -7.51 -11.27
N VAL A 202 -11.75 -7.03 -12.33
CA VAL A 202 -11.43 -7.38 -13.72
C VAL A 202 -10.00 -6.97 -14.07
N LEU A 203 -9.62 -5.73 -13.77
CA LEU A 203 -8.26 -5.24 -14.00
C LEU A 203 -7.21 -6.01 -13.17
N GLY A 204 -7.59 -6.48 -11.97
CA GLY A 204 -6.74 -7.33 -11.14
C GLY A 204 -6.41 -8.67 -11.80
N TRP A 205 -7.38 -9.34 -12.41
CA TRP A 205 -7.15 -10.58 -13.14
C TRP A 205 -6.36 -10.37 -14.43
N ILE A 206 -6.64 -9.30 -15.16
CA ILE A 206 -5.90 -8.94 -16.39
C ILE A 206 -4.42 -8.77 -16.07
N LYS A 207 -4.05 -8.08 -14.98
CA LYS A 207 -2.64 -7.88 -14.62
C LYS A 207 -1.91 -9.17 -14.25
N VAL A 208 -2.56 -10.10 -13.54
CA VAL A 208 -1.96 -11.41 -13.22
C VAL A 208 -1.74 -12.20 -14.52
N GLY A 209 -2.74 -12.23 -15.40
CA GLY A 209 -2.61 -12.86 -16.71
C GLY A 209 -1.49 -12.24 -17.56
N LEU A 210 -1.36 -10.91 -17.57
CA LEU A 210 -0.31 -10.20 -18.31
C LEU A 210 1.09 -10.58 -17.82
N VAL A 211 1.30 -10.65 -16.51
CA VAL A 211 2.60 -11.02 -15.92
C VAL A 211 2.98 -12.46 -16.30
N VAL A 212 2.05 -13.40 -16.17
CA VAL A 212 2.26 -14.79 -16.56
C VAL A 212 2.56 -14.90 -18.07
N PHE A 213 1.77 -14.19 -18.89
CA PHE A 213 1.98 -14.15 -20.34
C PHE A 213 3.36 -13.61 -20.71
N MET A 214 3.84 -12.57 -20.00
CA MET A 214 5.16 -11.98 -20.20
C MET A 214 6.29 -12.99 -19.91
N ILE A 215 6.18 -13.74 -18.82
CA ILE A 215 7.16 -14.78 -18.48
C ILE A 215 7.16 -15.89 -19.54
N LEU A 216 5.99 -16.39 -19.93
CA LEU A 216 5.86 -17.42 -20.96
C LEU A 216 6.42 -16.96 -22.31
N SER A 217 6.18 -15.69 -22.66
CA SER A 217 6.75 -15.08 -23.89
C SER A 217 8.27 -15.02 -23.84
N GLY A 218 8.86 -14.63 -22.69
CA GLY A 218 10.31 -14.63 -22.52
C GLY A 218 10.90 -16.03 -22.63
N ILE A 219 10.30 -17.03 -21.99
CA ILE A 219 10.71 -18.44 -22.11
C ILE A 219 10.62 -18.91 -23.57
N PHE A 220 9.51 -18.59 -24.24
CA PHE A 220 9.34 -18.98 -25.65
C PHE A 220 10.43 -18.42 -26.56
N VAL A 221 10.77 -17.13 -26.41
CA VAL A 221 11.83 -16.49 -27.20
C VAL A 221 13.18 -17.15 -26.97
N VAL A 222 13.54 -17.42 -25.71
CA VAL A 222 14.82 -18.02 -25.35
C VAL A 222 14.98 -19.44 -25.91
N PHE A 223 13.92 -20.25 -25.92
CA PHE A 223 14.02 -21.67 -26.31
C PHE A 223 13.66 -21.96 -27.75
N PHE A 224 12.80 -21.15 -28.39
CA PHE A 224 12.24 -21.52 -29.71
C PHE A 224 12.56 -20.56 -30.84
N ARG A 225 13.02 -19.33 -30.57
CA ARG A 225 13.33 -18.37 -31.63
C ARG A 225 14.74 -18.61 -32.12
N ARG A 226 14.89 -18.79 -33.44
CA ARG A 226 16.20 -19.04 -34.10
C ARG A 226 16.90 -17.71 -34.33
N PRO A 227 18.23 -17.62 -34.12
CA PRO A 227 19.06 -16.50 -34.58
C PRO A 227 18.99 -16.36 -36.10
N GLY A 228 18.75 -15.14 -36.61
CA GLY A 228 18.82 -14.86 -38.05
C GLY A 228 17.50 -14.44 -38.73
N GLN A 229 16.37 -14.37 -38.02
CA GLN A 229 15.10 -13.84 -38.59
C GLN A 229 14.89 -12.34 -38.32
N GLU A 230 15.93 -11.62 -37.97
CA GLU A 230 15.87 -10.35 -37.23
C GLU A 230 16.02 -9.09 -38.10
N GLU A 231 16.30 -9.19 -39.37
CA GLU A 231 16.68 -8.01 -40.19
C GLU A 231 15.49 -7.25 -40.81
N GLU A 232 14.30 -7.84 -40.91
CA GLU A 232 13.20 -7.18 -41.62
C GLU A 232 12.47 -6.08 -40.84
N GLU A 233 12.56 -6.03 -39.47
CA GLU A 233 11.86 -5.02 -38.65
C GLU A 233 12.77 -4.10 -37.83
N GLY A 234 14.08 -4.19 -37.93
CA GLY A 234 15.02 -3.30 -37.19
C GLY A 234 15.08 -3.52 -35.67
N ILE A 235 14.51 -4.62 -35.17
CA ILE A 235 14.45 -4.95 -33.75
C ILE A 235 15.54 -5.98 -33.44
N ARG A 236 16.60 -5.56 -32.71
CA ARG A 236 17.65 -6.49 -32.25
C ARG A 236 17.14 -7.25 -31.01
N ILE A 237 17.11 -8.57 -31.12
CA ILE A 237 16.96 -9.47 -29.97
C ILE A 237 18.36 -9.89 -29.52
N ALA A 238 18.56 -10.05 -28.23
CA ALA A 238 19.79 -10.60 -27.69
C ALA A 238 20.02 -12.03 -28.27
N ASP A 239 21.01 -12.20 -29.08
CA ASP A 239 21.39 -13.50 -29.65
C ASP A 239 22.15 -14.37 -28.62
N ALA A 240 22.47 -15.62 -28.97
CA ALA A 240 23.21 -16.54 -28.10
C ALA A 240 24.57 -16.00 -27.68
N THR A 241 25.21 -15.19 -28.54
CA THR A 241 26.50 -14.54 -28.27
C THR A 241 26.30 -13.42 -27.21
N THR A 242 25.26 -12.62 -27.36
CA THR A 242 24.86 -11.59 -26.40
C THR A 242 24.50 -12.21 -25.05
N THR A 243 23.76 -13.32 -25.05
CA THR A 243 23.42 -14.06 -23.82
C THR A 243 24.66 -14.55 -23.08
N ARG A 244 25.65 -15.11 -23.82
CA ARG A 244 26.91 -15.56 -23.23
C ARG A 244 27.73 -14.38 -22.69
N GLN A 245 27.83 -13.29 -23.43
CA GLN A 245 28.48 -12.06 -22.97
C GLN A 245 27.82 -11.46 -21.74
N LEU A 246 26.50 -11.56 -21.64
CA LEU A 246 25.73 -11.10 -20.46
C LEU A 246 26.11 -11.91 -19.21
N TRP A 247 26.24 -13.23 -19.32
CA TRP A 247 26.65 -14.08 -18.19
C TRP A 247 28.12 -13.89 -17.84
N ASP A 248 29.01 -13.75 -18.81
CA ASP A 248 30.44 -13.48 -18.61
C ASP A 248 30.67 -12.08 -18.00
N GLY A 249 29.80 -11.11 -18.32
CA GLY A 249 29.82 -9.74 -17.81
C GLY A 249 28.86 -9.42 -16.67
N LEU A 250 28.27 -10.44 -16.01
CA LEU A 250 27.16 -10.28 -15.07
C LEU A 250 27.41 -9.25 -13.96
N TRP A 251 28.66 -9.14 -13.49
CA TRP A 251 29.09 -8.23 -12.44
C TRP A 251 29.93 -7.05 -12.94
N LYS A 252 30.15 -6.96 -14.23
CA LYS A 252 30.92 -5.87 -14.83
C LYS A 252 30.20 -4.55 -14.61
N ASP A 253 30.97 -3.49 -14.34
CA ASP A 253 30.48 -2.13 -14.10
C ASP A 253 29.55 -1.97 -12.87
N SER A 254 29.58 -2.92 -11.92
CA SER A 254 28.78 -2.86 -10.68
C SER A 254 29.13 -1.66 -9.82
N HIS A 255 28.12 -0.88 -9.42
CA HIS A 255 28.24 0.26 -8.51
C HIS A 255 27.91 -0.15 -7.07
N TRP A 256 28.95 -0.52 -6.30
CA TRP A 256 28.80 -0.98 -4.90
C TRP A 256 28.71 0.17 -3.89
N ASN A 257 28.49 1.41 -4.28
CA ASN A 257 28.35 2.50 -3.33
C ASN A 257 26.95 2.50 -2.69
N TRP A 258 26.86 2.87 -1.41
CA TRP A 258 25.62 2.83 -0.65
C TRP A 258 24.54 3.77 -1.20
N GLY A 259 24.92 4.94 -1.74
CA GLY A 259 23.99 5.88 -2.36
C GLY A 259 23.22 5.27 -3.55
N ALA A 260 23.91 4.53 -4.43
CA ALA A 260 23.28 3.83 -5.55
C ALA A 260 22.43 2.63 -5.09
N ILE A 261 22.95 1.84 -4.14
CA ILE A 261 22.26 0.67 -3.62
C ILE A 261 20.98 1.08 -2.88
N SER A 262 21.02 2.12 -2.04
CA SER A 262 19.86 2.56 -1.26
C SER A 262 18.73 3.08 -2.14
N THR A 263 19.02 3.87 -3.17
CA THR A 263 18.00 4.37 -4.11
C THR A 263 17.41 3.22 -4.95
N ALA A 264 18.23 2.25 -5.34
CA ALA A 264 17.75 1.03 -6.00
C ALA A 264 16.86 0.19 -5.06
N LEU A 265 17.25 0.03 -3.78
CA LEU A 265 16.44 -0.69 -2.77
C LEU A 265 15.08 -0.03 -2.53
N PHE A 266 14.96 1.30 -2.51
CA PHE A 266 13.65 1.95 -2.43
C PHE A 266 12.74 1.53 -3.59
N LYS A 267 13.27 1.43 -4.81
CA LYS A 267 12.51 0.99 -5.99
C LYS A 267 12.12 -0.49 -5.90
N VAL A 268 13.03 -1.34 -5.40
CA VAL A 268 12.73 -2.76 -5.14
C VAL A 268 11.66 -2.90 -4.05
N PHE A 269 11.77 -2.17 -2.94
CA PHE A 269 10.78 -2.21 -1.86
C PHE A 269 9.42 -1.73 -2.33
N TYR A 270 9.36 -0.66 -3.12
CA TYR A 270 8.11 -0.22 -3.76
C TYR A 270 7.45 -1.37 -4.54
N SER A 271 8.23 -2.16 -5.28
CA SER A 271 7.71 -3.28 -6.05
C SER A 271 7.17 -4.43 -5.19
N TYR A 272 7.64 -4.58 -3.94
CA TYR A 272 7.15 -5.56 -2.96
C TYR A 272 6.11 -4.97 -1.99
N THR A 273 5.78 -3.69 -2.08
CA THR A 273 4.79 -3.04 -1.21
C THR A 273 3.40 -3.66 -1.41
N GLY A 274 2.72 -3.94 -0.30
CA GLY A 274 1.34 -4.42 -0.30
C GLY A 274 1.17 -5.86 0.17
N LEU A 275 2.24 -6.56 0.52
CA LEU A 275 2.16 -7.89 1.13
C LEU A 275 1.36 -7.89 2.43
N GLU A 276 1.41 -6.81 3.18
CA GLU A 276 0.67 -6.56 4.42
C GLU A 276 -0.78 -6.08 4.21
N ASN A 277 -1.22 -5.92 2.95
CA ASN A 277 -2.54 -5.33 2.64
C ASN A 277 -3.73 -6.09 3.26
N ALA A 278 -3.59 -7.40 3.49
CA ALA A 278 -4.60 -8.20 4.17
C ALA A 278 -4.85 -7.75 5.63
N ASN A 279 -3.84 -7.16 6.30
CA ASN A 279 -3.97 -6.63 7.66
C ASN A 279 -4.92 -5.43 7.75
N ASN A 280 -5.09 -4.70 6.64
CA ASN A 280 -5.99 -3.55 6.57
C ASN A 280 -7.48 -3.95 6.58
N VAL A 281 -7.79 -5.22 6.27
CA VAL A 281 -9.16 -5.76 6.16
C VAL A 281 -9.34 -7.04 6.97
N LEU A 282 -8.52 -7.24 7.99
CA LEU A 282 -8.42 -8.51 8.73
C LEU A 282 -9.71 -8.92 9.43
N SER A 283 -10.53 -7.96 9.86
CA SER A 283 -11.86 -8.21 10.45
C SER A 283 -12.85 -8.87 9.47
N GLU A 284 -12.64 -8.72 8.15
CA GLU A 284 -13.49 -9.31 7.11
C GLU A 284 -13.02 -10.72 6.69
N VAL A 285 -11.85 -11.16 7.14
CA VAL A 285 -11.22 -12.43 6.73
C VAL A 285 -11.74 -13.61 7.57
N LYS A 286 -12.10 -14.71 6.90
CA LYS A 286 -12.41 -15.99 7.55
C LYS A 286 -11.14 -16.59 8.11
N ASP A 287 -11.21 -17.12 9.35
CA ASP A 287 -10.05 -17.69 10.07
C ASP A 287 -8.80 -16.80 9.92
N PRO A 288 -8.82 -15.55 10.45
CA PRO A 288 -7.85 -14.51 10.09
C PRO A 288 -6.41 -14.93 10.33
N VAL A 289 -6.10 -15.63 11.42
CA VAL A 289 -4.74 -16.07 11.75
C VAL A 289 -4.19 -17.07 10.74
N ARG A 290 -4.98 -18.08 10.40
CA ARG A 290 -4.59 -19.14 9.45
C ARG A 290 -4.52 -18.59 8.02
N THR A 291 -5.55 -17.84 7.63
CA THR A 291 -5.65 -17.27 6.26
C THR A 291 -4.57 -16.26 6.03
N LEU A 292 -4.36 -15.32 6.96
CA LEU A 292 -3.33 -14.31 6.85
C LEU A 292 -1.95 -14.96 6.64
N ARG A 293 -1.56 -15.87 7.52
CA ARG A 293 -0.27 -16.54 7.46
C ARG A 293 -0.04 -17.27 6.13
N SER A 294 -1.02 -18.05 5.66
CA SER A 294 -0.84 -18.85 4.46
C SER A 294 -0.97 -18.03 3.16
N ALA A 295 -1.94 -17.13 3.06
CA ALA A 295 -2.19 -16.36 1.85
C ALA A 295 -1.08 -15.33 1.59
N THR A 296 -0.61 -14.62 2.63
CA THR A 296 0.43 -13.60 2.44
C THR A 296 1.80 -14.23 2.18
N THR A 297 2.12 -15.36 2.83
CA THR A 297 3.35 -16.11 2.52
C THR A 297 3.32 -16.66 1.08
N ALA A 298 2.20 -17.21 0.64
CA ALA A 298 2.05 -17.65 -0.74
C ALA A 298 2.22 -16.48 -1.72
N ALA A 299 1.64 -15.32 -1.42
CA ALA A 299 1.79 -14.12 -2.25
C ALA A 299 3.24 -13.64 -2.32
N LEU A 300 3.98 -13.66 -1.20
CA LEU A 300 5.40 -13.31 -1.18
C LEU A 300 6.23 -14.24 -2.08
N VAL A 301 6.05 -15.57 -1.94
CA VAL A 301 6.79 -16.55 -2.75
C VAL A 301 6.47 -16.38 -4.23
N THR A 302 5.18 -16.25 -4.55
CA THR A 302 4.73 -16.01 -5.94
C THR A 302 5.35 -14.73 -6.50
N SER A 303 5.30 -13.62 -5.76
CA SER A 303 5.87 -12.33 -6.21
C SER A 303 7.38 -12.43 -6.42
N CYS A 304 8.11 -13.07 -5.50
CA CYS A 304 9.55 -13.28 -5.63
C CYS A 304 9.88 -14.05 -6.91
N CYS A 305 9.24 -15.20 -7.13
CA CYS A 305 9.47 -16.01 -8.33
C CYS A 305 9.13 -15.24 -9.62
N LEU A 306 7.97 -14.58 -9.66
CA LEU A 306 7.53 -13.81 -10.83
C LEU A 306 8.50 -12.66 -11.12
N TYR A 307 8.93 -11.93 -10.12
CA TYR A 307 9.81 -10.77 -10.30
C TYR A 307 11.21 -11.16 -10.75
N LEU A 308 11.77 -12.25 -10.23
CA LEU A 308 13.03 -12.78 -10.71
C LEU A 308 12.93 -13.27 -12.15
N LEU A 309 11.90 -14.05 -12.47
CA LEU A 309 11.70 -14.57 -13.83
C LEU A 309 11.51 -13.46 -14.87
N ILE A 310 10.76 -12.41 -14.52
CA ILE A 310 10.57 -11.26 -15.42
C ILE A 310 11.89 -10.49 -15.61
N ASN A 311 12.66 -10.23 -14.56
CA ASN A 311 13.93 -9.53 -14.69
C ASN A 311 14.91 -10.33 -15.54
N VAL A 312 14.99 -11.65 -15.37
CA VAL A 312 15.78 -12.53 -16.24
C VAL A 312 15.28 -12.45 -17.68
N ALA A 313 13.96 -12.49 -17.91
CA ALA A 313 13.38 -12.35 -19.25
C ALA A 313 13.73 -11.01 -19.90
N TYR A 314 13.70 -9.90 -19.15
CA TYR A 314 14.14 -8.59 -19.66
C TYR A 314 15.59 -8.64 -20.14
N PHE A 315 16.52 -9.16 -19.33
CA PHE A 315 17.94 -9.19 -19.67
C PHE A 315 18.28 -10.16 -20.80
N LEU A 316 17.47 -11.20 -20.99
CA LEU A 316 17.67 -12.18 -22.08
C LEU A 316 17.06 -11.75 -23.41
N VAL A 317 16.05 -10.89 -23.40
CA VAL A 317 15.29 -10.51 -24.60
C VAL A 317 15.63 -9.11 -25.09
N VAL A 318 15.80 -8.14 -24.18
CA VAL A 318 16.04 -6.74 -24.51
C VAL A 318 17.53 -6.41 -24.38
N PRO A 319 18.16 -5.79 -25.41
CA PRO A 319 19.56 -5.37 -25.32
C PRO A 319 19.80 -4.46 -24.11
N LEU A 320 20.93 -4.66 -23.43
CA LEU A 320 21.25 -3.98 -22.18
C LEU A 320 21.27 -2.46 -22.33
N ASP A 321 21.84 -1.94 -23.41
CA ASP A 321 21.89 -0.51 -23.73
C ASP A 321 20.49 0.09 -23.89
N THR A 322 19.57 -0.68 -24.46
CA THR A 322 18.17 -0.29 -24.58
C THR A 322 17.48 -0.24 -23.23
N ILE A 323 17.76 -1.20 -22.33
CA ILE A 323 17.23 -1.18 -20.96
C ILE A 323 17.75 0.05 -20.19
N LEU A 324 19.05 0.36 -20.31
CA LEU A 324 19.68 1.50 -19.64
C LEU A 324 19.07 2.86 -20.05
N THR A 325 18.58 2.97 -21.28
CA THR A 325 17.98 4.20 -21.83
C THR A 325 16.45 4.21 -21.77
N SER A 326 15.83 3.07 -21.43
CA SER A 326 14.37 2.87 -21.50
C SER A 326 13.55 3.71 -20.51
N GLY A 327 14.18 4.26 -19.46
CA GLY A 327 13.44 4.88 -18.37
C GLY A 327 12.50 3.89 -17.68
N GLU A 328 11.21 4.19 -17.66
CA GLU A 328 10.16 3.36 -17.08
C GLU A 328 9.47 2.43 -18.09
N LEU A 329 9.92 2.39 -19.35
CA LEU A 329 9.24 1.68 -20.45
C LEU A 329 9.81 0.28 -20.76
N VAL A 330 10.60 -0.32 -19.88
CA VAL A 330 11.22 -1.64 -20.09
C VAL A 330 10.19 -2.70 -20.48
N GLY A 331 9.03 -2.72 -19.82
CA GLY A 331 7.95 -3.67 -20.13
C GLY A 331 7.38 -3.49 -21.55
N ALA A 332 7.24 -2.25 -22.01
CA ALA A 332 6.78 -1.95 -23.37
C ALA A 332 7.81 -2.38 -24.41
N LEU A 333 9.08 -2.06 -24.16
CA LEU A 333 10.18 -2.44 -25.05
C LEU A 333 10.35 -3.96 -25.16
N PHE A 334 10.20 -4.68 -24.04
CA PHE A 334 10.18 -6.14 -24.06
C PHE A 334 9.09 -6.68 -24.99
N PHE A 335 7.88 -6.21 -24.84
CA PHE A 335 6.79 -6.67 -25.70
C PHE A 335 6.96 -6.24 -27.15
N GLN A 336 7.46 -5.04 -27.40
CA GLN A 336 7.77 -4.59 -28.75
C GLN A 336 8.83 -5.46 -29.42
N THR A 337 9.87 -5.86 -28.67
CA THR A 337 10.93 -6.75 -29.14
C THR A 337 10.39 -8.15 -29.47
N VAL A 338 9.46 -8.68 -28.63
CA VAL A 338 8.92 -10.04 -28.81
C VAL A 338 7.87 -10.11 -29.92
N PHE A 339 6.96 -9.14 -29.99
CA PHE A 339 5.73 -9.19 -30.81
C PHE A 339 5.64 -8.09 -31.88
N GLY A 340 6.73 -7.32 -32.07
CA GLY A 340 6.71 -6.19 -33.00
C GLY A 340 5.92 -4.97 -32.52
N ARG A 341 5.96 -3.89 -33.34
CA ARG A 341 5.41 -2.58 -32.97
C ARG A 341 3.89 -2.59 -32.78
N GLN A 342 3.15 -3.29 -33.63
CA GLN A 342 1.67 -3.26 -33.57
C GLN A 342 1.12 -4.01 -32.36
N ILE A 343 1.53 -5.25 -32.15
CA ILE A 343 1.02 -6.07 -31.04
C ILE A 343 1.71 -5.68 -29.73
N GLY A 344 3.04 -5.71 -29.71
CA GLY A 344 3.84 -5.45 -28.52
C GLY A 344 3.82 -3.98 -28.11
N GLY A 345 4.10 -3.09 -29.07
CA GLY A 345 4.17 -1.65 -28.81
C GLY A 345 2.81 -1.01 -28.49
N VAL A 346 1.72 -1.47 -29.09
CA VAL A 346 0.39 -0.87 -28.89
C VAL A 346 -0.43 -1.67 -27.88
N PHE A 347 -0.89 -2.87 -28.24
CA PHE A 347 -1.87 -3.60 -27.42
C PHE A 347 -1.32 -4.02 -26.06
N LEU A 348 -0.10 -4.55 -26.00
CA LEU A 348 0.47 -5.03 -24.74
C LEU A 348 0.95 -3.88 -23.86
N SER A 349 1.43 -2.77 -24.44
CA SER A 349 1.73 -1.56 -23.67
C SER A 349 0.47 -0.94 -23.09
N LEU A 350 -0.66 -0.94 -23.81
CA LEU A 350 -1.95 -0.54 -23.27
C LEU A 350 -2.42 -1.46 -22.13
N ALA A 351 -2.14 -2.78 -22.23
CA ALA A 351 -2.45 -3.71 -21.13
C ALA A 351 -1.65 -3.40 -19.86
N ILE A 352 -0.37 -2.96 -19.98
CA ILE A 352 0.41 -2.47 -18.84
C ILE A 352 -0.19 -1.18 -18.28
N ALA A 353 -0.60 -0.24 -19.13
CA ALA A 353 -1.30 0.98 -18.69
C ALA A 353 -2.56 0.64 -17.90
N LEU A 354 -3.39 -0.28 -18.39
CA LEU A 354 -4.58 -0.76 -17.68
C LEU A 354 -4.24 -1.47 -16.36
N SER A 355 -3.13 -2.19 -16.31
CA SER A 355 -2.60 -2.78 -15.06
C SER A 355 -2.28 -1.69 -14.02
N ALA A 356 -1.60 -0.62 -14.45
CA ALA A 356 -1.31 0.53 -13.59
C ALA A 356 -2.60 1.22 -13.11
N ALA A 357 -3.58 1.43 -14.01
CA ALA A 357 -4.89 2.00 -13.67
C ALA A 357 -5.62 1.13 -12.64
N GLY A 358 -5.58 -0.20 -12.79
CA GLY A 358 -6.14 -1.14 -11.81
C GLY A 358 -5.49 -1.00 -10.43
N ASN A 359 -4.18 -0.72 -10.37
CA ASN A 359 -3.50 -0.47 -9.10
C ASN A 359 -3.90 0.87 -8.48
N VAL A 360 -4.05 1.94 -9.28
CA VAL A 360 -4.62 3.23 -8.82
C VAL A 360 -5.98 3.01 -8.17
N MET A 361 -6.85 2.20 -8.77
CA MET A 361 -8.18 1.88 -8.22
C MET A 361 -8.08 1.20 -6.85
N VAL A 362 -7.25 0.17 -6.72
CA VAL A 362 -7.06 -0.57 -5.45
C VAL A 362 -6.53 0.35 -4.36
N VAL A 363 -5.48 1.12 -4.66
CA VAL A 363 -4.84 2.01 -3.67
C VAL A 363 -5.77 3.14 -3.26
N ALA A 364 -6.40 3.82 -4.23
CA ALA A 364 -7.32 4.91 -3.94
C ALA A 364 -8.48 4.44 -3.06
N PHE A 365 -9.05 3.27 -3.35
CA PHE A 365 -10.12 2.67 -2.55
C PHE A 365 -9.67 2.37 -1.11
N THR A 366 -8.52 1.71 -0.94
CA THR A 366 -8.00 1.36 0.38
C THR A 366 -7.61 2.60 1.18
N MET A 367 -6.85 3.52 0.56
CA MET A 367 -6.37 4.73 1.24
C MET A 367 -7.49 5.71 1.60
N ALA A 368 -8.54 5.80 0.79
CA ALA A 368 -9.72 6.60 1.13
C ALA A 368 -10.40 6.09 2.41
N ARG A 369 -10.48 4.76 2.59
CA ARG A 369 -11.02 4.15 3.82
C ARG A 369 -10.12 4.37 5.02
N VAL A 370 -8.81 4.22 4.87
CA VAL A 370 -7.86 4.50 5.98
C VAL A 370 -7.96 5.97 6.41
N LYS A 371 -8.07 6.90 5.46
CA LYS A 371 -8.27 8.33 5.75
C LYS A 371 -9.61 8.62 6.39
N GLN A 372 -10.67 7.93 5.98
CA GLN A 372 -11.97 7.97 6.63
C GLN A 372 -11.87 7.50 8.09
N GLU A 373 -11.13 6.42 8.35
CA GLU A 373 -10.95 5.90 9.71
C GLU A 373 -10.14 6.84 10.60
N ILE A 374 -9.11 7.50 10.04
CA ILE A 374 -8.37 8.57 10.74
C ILE A 374 -9.32 9.74 11.10
N ALA A 375 -10.24 10.07 10.19
CA ALA A 375 -11.24 11.11 10.45
C ALA A 375 -12.25 10.69 11.52
N ARG A 376 -12.65 9.42 11.56
CA ARG A 376 -13.52 8.86 12.60
C ARG A 376 -12.94 8.98 14.00
N GLN A 377 -11.62 9.02 14.12
CA GLN A 377 -10.94 9.27 15.39
C GLN A 377 -10.78 10.76 15.74
N GLY A 378 -11.39 11.67 14.98
CA GLY A 378 -11.32 13.10 15.22
C GLY A 378 -9.98 13.76 14.92
N LEU A 379 -9.05 13.07 14.25
CA LEU A 379 -7.70 13.56 13.97
C LEU A 379 -7.61 14.44 12.70
N LEU A 380 -8.66 14.50 11.89
CA LEU A 380 -8.71 15.32 10.68
C LEU A 380 -9.69 16.49 10.84
N PRO A 381 -9.39 17.65 10.24
CA PRO A 381 -10.36 18.74 10.16
C PRO A 381 -11.58 18.27 9.36
N TYR A 382 -12.75 18.82 9.69
CA TYR A 382 -14.03 18.41 9.08
C TYR A 382 -14.34 16.91 9.23
N ALA A 383 -13.97 16.31 10.37
CA ALA A 383 -14.10 14.89 10.66
C ALA A 383 -15.48 14.31 10.32
N ARG A 384 -16.57 15.01 10.64
CA ARG A 384 -17.95 14.60 10.32
C ARG A 384 -18.18 14.38 8.82
N PHE A 385 -17.67 15.28 7.96
CA PHE A 385 -17.79 15.14 6.51
C PHE A 385 -16.94 14.01 5.96
N ILE A 386 -15.68 13.92 6.40
CA ILE A 386 -14.72 12.92 5.89
C ILE A 386 -15.10 11.50 6.36
N SER A 387 -15.70 11.37 7.54
CA SER A 387 -16.13 10.09 8.13
C SER A 387 -17.41 9.54 7.51
N SER A 388 -18.25 10.41 6.95
CA SER A 388 -19.56 10.03 6.40
C SER A 388 -19.43 9.25 5.09
N ASN A 389 -20.39 8.34 4.86
CA ASN A 389 -20.57 7.64 3.59
C ASN A 389 -21.60 8.31 2.67
N LYS A 390 -22.21 9.43 3.09
CA LYS A 390 -23.15 10.19 2.27
C LYS A 390 -22.42 11.03 1.23
N PRO A 391 -23.01 11.32 0.05
CA PRO A 391 -24.37 10.92 -0.38
C PRO A 391 -24.44 9.56 -1.09
N PHE A 392 -23.32 8.98 -1.55
CA PHE A 392 -23.29 7.87 -2.51
C PHE A 392 -23.03 6.49 -1.89
N GLY A 393 -23.07 6.36 -0.58
CA GLY A 393 -22.68 5.10 0.13
C GLY A 393 -21.20 4.77 0.03
N ALA A 394 -20.36 5.77 -0.26
CA ALA A 394 -18.91 5.67 -0.37
C ALA A 394 -18.23 6.82 0.38
N PRO A 395 -17.00 6.66 0.87
CA PRO A 395 -16.28 7.67 1.65
C PRO A 395 -15.76 8.81 0.77
N LEU A 396 -16.67 9.64 0.24
CA LEU A 396 -16.33 10.77 -0.64
C LEU A 396 -15.26 11.69 -0.02
N GLY A 397 -15.41 12.03 1.27
CA GLY A 397 -14.43 12.85 1.98
C GLY A 397 -13.06 12.20 2.03
N GLY A 398 -12.99 10.88 2.27
CA GLY A 398 -11.75 10.11 2.24
C GLY A 398 -11.08 10.12 0.85
N PHE A 399 -11.86 10.01 -0.23
CA PHE A 399 -11.35 10.14 -1.60
C PHE A 399 -10.82 11.53 -1.90
N LEU A 400 -11.48 12.60 -1.44
CA LEU A 400 -10.99 13.98 -1.62
C LEU A 400 -9.67 14.21 -0.88
N VAL A 401 -9.54 13.72 0.35
CA VAL A 401 -8.28 13.78 1.13
C VAL A 401 -7.17 12.96 0.44
N HIS A 402 -7.51 11.90 -0.29
CA HIS A 402 -6.54 11.14 -1.08
C HIS A 402 -6.17 11.83 -2.39
N TYR A 403 -7.14 12.46 -3.05
CA TYR A 403 -6.96 13.13 -4.33
C TYR A 403 -5.96 14.29 -4.26
N ILE A 404 -6.10 15.15 -3.24
CA ILE A 404 -5.31 16.40 -3.15
C ILE A 404 -3.79 16.14 -3.12
N PRO A 405 -3.23 15.32 -2.22
CA PRO A 405 -1.80 15.03 -2.23
C PRO A 405 -1.35 14.33 -3.52
N SER A 406 -2.16 13.40 -4.04
CA SER A 406 -1.85 12.70 -5.29
C SER A 406 -1.76 13.68 -6.48
N PHE A 407 -2.69 14.63 -6.56
CA PHE A 407 -2.68 15.69 -7.57
C PHE A 407 -1.44 16.58 -7.47
N LEU A 408 -1.13 17.06 -6.27
CA LEU A 408 0.04 17.91 -6.03
C LEU A 408 1.35 17.22 -6.41
N VAL A 409 1.50 15.94 -6.05
CA VAL A 409 2.70 15.15 -6.35
C VAL A 409 2.85 14.85 -7.85
N ILE A 410 1.75 14.79 -8.62
CA ILE A 410 1.81 14.67 -10.09
C ILE A 410 2.19 15.99 -10.74
N VAL A 411 1.65 17.12 -10.25
CA VAL A 411 1.73 18.40 -10.96
C VAL A 411 2.99 19.19 -10.61
N LEU A 412 3.41 19.22 -9.34
CA LEU A 412 4.48 20.11 -8.87
C LEU A 412 5.89 19.72 -9.31
N PRO A 413 6.32 18.44 -9.25
CA PRO A 413 7.69 18.10 -9.62
C PRO A 413 7.95 18.26 -11.12
N PRO A 414 9.20 18.55 -11.55
CA PRO A 414 9.60 18.51 -12.95
C PRO A 414 9.35 17.12 -13.54
N SER A 415 9.00 17.03 -14.83
CA SER A 415 8.65 15.76 -15.46
C SER A 415 9.82 14.79 -15.68
N ALA A 416 11.07 15.31 -15.67
CA ALA A 416 12.25 14.46 -15.71
C ALA A 416 12.42 13.69 -14.39
N GLU A 417 12.42 12.36 -14.47
CA GLU A 417 12.59 11.44 -13.32
C GLU A 417 11.53 11.56 -12.20
N VAL A 418 10.38 12.18 -12.49
CA VAL A 418 9.27 12.34 -11.54
C VAL A 418 8.91 11.01 -10.85
N TYR A 419 8.90 9.92 -11.60
CA TYR A 419 8.55 8.61 -11.07
C TYR A 419 9.54 8.13 -9.99
N SER A 420 10.85 8.17 -10.28
CA SER A 420 11.88 7.79 -9.31
C SER A 420 11.84 8.67 -8.06
N PHE A 421 11.68 9.98 -8.21
CA PHE A 421 11.54 10.92 -7.10
C PHE A 421 10.32 10.61 -6.22
N ILE A 422 9.18 10.28 -6.83
CA ILE A 422 7.96 9.90 -6.10
C ILE A 422 8.22 8.65 -5.25
N LEU A 423 8.89 7.63 -5.79
CA LEU A 423 9.19 6.39 -5.07
C LEU A 423 10.11 6.63 -3.87
N GLU A 424 11.07 7.53 -4.01
CA GLU A 424 12.00 7.89 -2.94
C GLU A 424 11.30 8.70 -1.84
N VAL A 425 10.44 9.66 -2.19
CA VAL A 425 9.62 10.44 -1.25
C VAL A 425 8.64 9.57 -0.48
N GLU A 426 8.06 8.55 -1.12
CA GLU A 426 7.17 7.58 -0.46
C GLU A 426 7.96 6.61 0.42
N GLY A 427 9.09 6.12 -0.07
CA GLY A 427 9.89 5.08 0.58
C GLY A 427 10.66 5.55 1.80
N TYR A 428 11.22 6.75 1.79
CA TYR A 428 12.11 7.22 2.85
C TYR A 428 11.41 7.42 4.21
N PRO A 429 10.30 8.15 4.32
CA PRO A 429 9.57 8.29 5.59
C PRO A 429 8.98 6.97 6.08
N GLY A 430 8.63 6.06 5.16
CA GLY A 430 8.18 4.72 5.47
C GLY A 430 9.18 3.90 6.31
N GLN A 431 10.50 4.21 6.20
CA GLN A 431 11.51 3.54 7.03
C GLN A 431 11.39 3.91 8.50
N PHE A 432 11.01 5.13 8.85
CA PHE A 432 10.77 5.53 10.24
C PHE A 432 9.60 4.76 10.84
N VAL A 433 8.50 4.63 10.08
CA VAL A 433 7.32 3.83 10.47
C VAL A 433 7.71 2.35 10.64
N ALA A 434 8.43 1.78 9.67
CA ALA A 434 8.85 0.39 9.71
C ALA A 434 9.77 0.08 10.91
N ILE A 435 10.70 0.99 11.24
CA ILE A 435 11.57 0.86 12.42
C ILE A 435 10.75 0.97 13.70
N ALA A 436 9.80 1.91 13.77
CA ALA A 436 8.95 2.06 14.93
C ALA A 436 8.10 0.80 15.18
N ILE A 437 7.53 0.19 14.12
CA ILE A 437 6.78 -1.06 14.22
C ILE A 437 7.70 -2.21 14.67
N ALA A 438 8.88 -2.36 14.04
CA ALA A 438 9.82 -3.43 14.37
C ALA A 438 10.38 -3.29 15.79
N GLY A 439 10.76 -2.08 16.20
CA GLY A 439 11.21 -1.77 17.55
C GLY A 439 10.12 -1.94 18.60
N GLY A 440 8.90 -1.52 18.23
CA GLY A 440 7.69 -1.70 19.03
C GLY A 440 7.37 -3.17 19.31
N LEU A 441 7.59 -4.04 18.31
CA LEU A 441 7.42 -5.48 18.51
C LEU A 441 8.38 -6.05 19.57
N LEU A 442 9.65 -5.65 19.52
CA LEU A 442 10.64 -6.04 20.55
C LEU A 442 10.28 -5.47 21.92
N TYR A 443 9.83 -4.21 21.96
CA TYR A 443 9.35 -3.57 23.18
C TYR A 443 8.15 -4.33 23.78
N LEU A 444 7.14 -4.69 22.98
CA LEU A 444 5.98 -5.46 23.45
C LEU A 444 6.36 -6.90 23.87
N ARG A 445 7.36 -7.52 23.26
CA ARG A 445 7.84 -8.83 23.70
C ARG A 445 8.47 -8.79 25.09
N TYR A 446 9.10 -7.66 25.41
CA TYR A 446 9.73 -7.45 26.71
C TYR A 446 8.73 -7.00 27.78
N THR A 447 7.88 -6.02 27.48
CA THR A 447 6.97 -5.41 28.46
C THR A 447 5.65 -6.16 28.65
N ARG A 448 5.18 -6.86 27.61
CA ARG A 448 3.91 -7.58 27.61
C ARG A 448 4.09 -9.04 27.15
N PRO A 449 4.81 -9.87 27.92
CA PRO A 449 5.00 -11.28 27.61
C PRO A 449 3.69 -12.11 27.70
N ASP A 450 2.69 -11.58 28.40
CA ASP A 450 1.34 -12.13 28.61
C ASP A 450 0.50 -12.21 27.34
N LEU A 451 0.80 -11.40 26.32
CA LEU A 451 0.02 -11.38 25.08
C LEU A 451 0.18 -12.70 24.30
N GLU A 452 -0.96 -13.27 23.90
CA GLU A 452 -0.97 -14.43 23.02
C GLU A 452 -0.40 -14.09 21.63
N ARG A 453 0.60 -14.86 21.20
CA ARG A 453 1.25 -14.70 19.90
C ARG A 453 1.16 -16.01 19.11
N PRO A 454 0.09 -16.22 18.34
CA PRO A 454 -0.08 -17.44 17.52
C PRO A 454 1.01 -17.62 16.46
N PHE A 455 1.69 -16.52 16.09
CA PHE A 455 2.87 -16.50 15.24
C PHE A 455 3.94 -15.60 15.87
N LYS A 456 5.19 -16.07 15.87
CA LYS A 456 6.35 -15.30 16.35
C LYS A 456 7.39 -15.23 15.24
N VAL A 457 7.72 -14.01 14.80
CA VAL A 457 8.80 -13.80 13.83
C VAL A 457 10.15 -14.04 14.47
N TRP A 458 11.08 -14.54 13.69
CA TRP A 458 12.46 -14.77 14.13
C TRP A 458 13.15 -13.44 14.48
N ILE A 459 13.78 -13.34 15.67
CA ILE A 459 14.40 -12.10 16.16
C ILE A 459 15.43 -11.52 15.17
N PRO A 460 16.35 -12.31 14.57
CA PRO A 460 17.25 -11.80 13.55
C PRO A 460 16.56 -11.11 12.37
N ALA A 461 15.38 -11.57 11.95
CA ALA A 461 14.61 -10.90 10.90
C ALA A 461 14.16 -9.49 11.32
N VAL A 462 13.77 -9.31 12.59
CA VAL A 462 13.42 -8.00 13.16
C VAL A 462 14.65 -7.09 13.21
N VAL A 463 15.79 -7.63 13.67
CA VAL A 463 17.06 -6.89 13.74
C VAL A 463 17.53 -6.47 12.34
N ILE A 464 17.47 -7.36 11.34
CA ILE A 464 17.80 -7.06 9.94
C ILE A 464 16.92 -5.92 9.43
N LYS A 465 15.60 -5.97 9.70
CA LYS A 465 14.67 -4.93 9.27
C LYS A 465 15.01 -3.57 9.89
N ILE A 466 15.32 -3.53 11.18
CA ILE A 466 15.73 -2.30 11.88
C ILE A 466 17.06 -1.79 11.34
N ALA A 467 18.09 -2.66 11.25
CA ALA A 467 19.41 -2.27 10.79
C ALA A 467 19.39 -1.70 9.37
N LEU A 468 18.65 -2.36 8.47
CA LEU A 468 18.48 -1.88 7.11
C LEU A 468 17.69 -0.56 7.06
N GLY A 469 16.61 -0.44 7.83
CA GLY A 469 15.85 0.81 7.91
C GLY A 469 16.73 1.97 8.39
N LEU A 470 17.56 1.79 9.43
CA LEU A 470 18.54 2.78 9.90
C LEU A 470 19.56 3.13 8.82
N SER A 471 20.07 2.13 8.09
CA SER A 471 21.00 2.33 6.98
C SER A 471 20.36 3.13 5.84
N LEU A 472 19.07 2.91 5.55
CA LEU A 472 18.34 3.67 4.53
C LEU A 472 18.01 5.10 4.99
N ILE A 473 17.75 5.30 6.28
CA ILE A 473 17.62 6.65 6.85
C ILE A 473 18.95 7.42 6.73
N ALA A 474 20.07 6.73 6.86
CA ALA A 474 21.40 7.33 6.69
C ALA A 474 21.78 7.55 5.21
N ALA A 475 21.03 7.01 4.23
CA ALA A 475 21.36 7.10 2.80
C ALA A 475 21.62 8.53 2.28
N PRO A 476 20.89 9.57 2.70
CA PRO A 476 21.13 10.96 2.24
C PRO A 476 22.51 11.52 2.60
N PHE A 477 23.25 10.90 3.53
CA PHE A 477 24.63 11.30 3.85
C PHE A 477 25.66 10.74 2.85
N PHE A 478 25.23 9.86 1.94
CA PHE A 478 26.09 9.23 0.93
C PHE A 478 25.65 9.65 -0.48
N PRO A 479 26.18 10.78 -1.02
CA PRO A 479 25.75 11.28 -2.31
C PRO A 479 26.02 10.26 -3.43
N PRO A 480 25.12 10.14 -4.42
CA PRO A 480 25.37 9.33 -5.60
C PRO A 480 26.52 9.93 -6.43
N LYS A 481 27.25 9.09 -7.17
CA LYS A 481 28.36 9.54 -8.03
C LYS A 481 27.85 10.38 -9.22
N THR A 482 26.65 10.11 -9.69
CA THR A 482 26.01 10.84 -10.79
C THR A 482 24.87 11.70 -10.22
N PRO A 483 24.86 13.01 -10.50
CA PRO A 483 23.76 13.88 -10.03
C PRO A 483 22.44 13.45 -10.70
N PRO A 484 21.29 13.66 -10.02
CA PRO A 484 19.98 13.39 -10.60
C PRO A 484 19.77 14.22 -11.89
N ALA A 485 19.21 13.59 -12.94
CA ALA A 485 18.90 14.29 -14.18
C ALA A 485 17.80 15.35 -14.02
N SER A 486 17.02 15.30 -12.93
CA SER A 486 15.99 16.28 -12.57
C SER A 486 16.54 17.66 -12.18
N GLY A 487 17.85 17.81 -11.95
CA GLY A 487 18.47 19.04 -11.43
C GLY A 487 18.11 19.36 -9.97
N LEU A 488 17.31 18.51 -9.30
CA LEU A 488 17.01 18.64 -7.88
C LEU A 488 18.21 18.20 -7.02
N PHE A 489 18.29 18.76 -5.83
CA PHE A 489 19.27 18.26 -4.84
C PHE A 489 18.99 16.78 -4.54
N TYR A 490 20.01 15.94 -4.57
CA TYR A 490 19.87 14.49 -4.47
C TYR A 490 19.14 14.00 -3.21
N ALA A 491 19.21 14.74 -2.10
CA ALA A 491 18.55 14.40 -0.84
C ALA A 491 17.19 15.11 -0.64
N THR A 492 16.62 15.75 -1.68
CA THR A 492 15.32 16.45 -1.59
C THR A 492 14.20 15.54 -1.07
N TYR A 493 14.20 14.27 -1.46
CA TYR A 493 13.22 13.30 -0.98
C TYR A 493 13.27 13.12 0.54
N ALA A 494 14.46 13.12 1.13
CA ALA A 494 14.65 13.00 2.57
C ALA A 494 14.21 14.28 3.30
N ILE A 495 14.55 15.46 2.75
CA ILE A 495 14.13 16.74 3.31
C ILE A 495 12.60 16.80 3.35
N VAL A 496 11.92 16.47 2.26
CA VAL A 496 10.45 16.45 2.20
C VAL A 496 9.87 15.48 3.23
N GLY A 497 10.37 14.26 3.28
CA GLY A 497 9.88 13.23 4.21
C GLY A 497 10.06 13.60 5.67
N VAL A 498 11.26 14.09 6.05
CA VAL A 498 11.54 14.54 7.44
C VAL A 498 10.70 15.77 7.78
N SER A 499 10.51 16.70 6.85
CA SER A 499 9.69 17.90 7.09
C SER A 499 8.23 17.54 7.40
N ILE A 500 7.66 16.54 6.72
CA ILE A 500 6.30 16.04 7.01
C ILE A 500 6.24 15.43 8.40
N LEU A 501 7.19 14.57 8.77
CA LEU A 501 7.22 13.96 10.10
C LEU A 501 7.47 15.00 11.20
N ALA A 502 8.37 15.95 10.98
CA ALA A 502 8.63 17.04 11.92
C ALA A 502 7.39 17.93 12.11
N SER A 503 6.67 18.24 11.01
CA SER A 503 5.41 19.01 11.10
C SER A 503 4.33 18.26 11.91
N ALA A 504 4.29 16.94 11.82
CA ALA A 504 3.41 16.12 12.65
C ALA A 504 3.74 16.23 14.14
N VAL A 505 5.03 16.16 14.50
CA VAL A 505 5.48 16.31 15.89
C VAL A 505 5.19 17.71 16.42
N ILE A 506 5.46 18.75 15.61
CA ILE A 506 5.15 20.14 15.97
C ILE A 506 3.64 20.33 16.15
N PHE A 507 2.84 19.83 15.24
CA PHE A 507 1.37 19.87 15.33
C PHE A 507 0.89 19.19 16.61
N TRP A 508 1.35 17.95 16.88
CA TRP A 508 1.02 17.22 18.10
C TRP A 508 1.41 18.01 19.36
N TYR A 509 2.63 18.53 19.41
CA TYR A 509 3.09 19.28 20.57
C TYR A 509 2.26 20.54 20.83
N VAL A 510 1.98 21.32 19.79
CA VAL A 510 1.15 22.52 19.91
C VAL A 510 -0.28 22.16 20.30
N TRP A 511 -0.88 21.18 19.62
CA TRP A 511 -2.29 20.84 19.80
C TRP A 511 -2.57 20.05 21.07
N ALA A 512 -1.75 19.06 21.42
CA ALA A 512 -2.01 18.14 22.52
C ALA A 512 -1.29 18.49 23.83
N VAL A 513 -0.23 19.33 23.77
CA VAL A 513 0.57 19.69 24.95
C VAL A 513 0.49 21.19 25.27
N LEU A 514 0.90 22.05 24.31
CA LEU A 514 1.04 23.47 24.54
C LEU A 514 -0.30 24.18 24.75
N LEU A 515 -1.26 24.00 23.83
CA LEU A 515 -2.57 24.65 23.92
C LEU A 515 -3.38 24.20 25.17
N PRO A 516 -3.45 22.89 25.51
CA PRO A 516 -4.09 22.43 26.74
C PRO A 516 -3.45 23.00 27.99
N SER A 517 -2.12 23.03 28.04
CA SER A 517 -1.37 23.62 29.16
C SER A 517 -1.64 25.12 29.31
N TRP A 518 -1.62 25.87 28.19
CA TRP A 518 -1.79 27.32 28.19
C TRP A 518 -3.22 27.78 28.49
N ARG A 519 -4.23 27.02 27.98
CA ARG A 519 -5.65 27.37 28.12
C ARG A 519 -6.37 26.64 29.26
N GLY A 520 -5.68 25.81 30.06
CA GLY A 520 -6.24 25.15 31.24
C GLY A 520 -7.31 24.11 30.92
N TYR A 521 -7.18 23.34 29.84
CA TYR A 521 -8.06 22.22 29.52
C TYR A 521 -7.26 20.92 29.29
N HIS A 522 -7.94 19.81 29.24
CA HIS A 522 -7.40 18.54 28.74
C HIS A 522 -8.27 18.02 27.60
N LEU A 523 -7.68 17.14 26.79
CA LEU A 523 -8.36 16.51 25.64
C LEU A 523 -8.95 15.18 26.08
N GLU A 524 -10.26 15.01 25.84
CA GLU A 524 -10.97 13.75 26.04
C GLU A 524 -11.59 13.27 24.74
N GLU A 525 -11.77 11.95 24.65
CA GLU A 525 -12.40 11.29 23.53
C GLU A 525 -13.86 11.01 23.87
N GLU A 526 -14.78 11.55 23.08
CA GLU A 526 -16.22 11.34 23.21
C GLU A 526 -16.76 10.66 21.97
N ALA A 527 -17.57 9.63 22.15
CA ALA A 527 -18.23 8.96 21.03
C ALA A 527 -19.44 9.81 20.58
N ASP A 528 -19.53 10.07 19.29
CA ASP A 528 -20.63 10.79 18.65
C ASP A 528 -21.16 9.95 17.47
N GLU A 529 -22.45 10.02 17.19
CA GLU A 529 -23.09 9.27 16.11
C GLU A 529 -23.55 10.23 15.00
N LEU A 530 -23.19 9.90 13.78
CA LEU A 530 -23.62 10.66 12.60
C LEU A 530 -25.01 10.20 12.15
N ASP A 531 -25.71 11.07 11.37
CA ASP A 531 -27.04 10.78 10.78
C ASP A 531 -27.10 9.51 9.90
N ASP A 532 -25.98 8.90 9.56
CA ASP A 532 -25.89 7.66 8.81
C ASP A 532 -25.57 6.44 9.67
N GLY A 533 -25.65 6.58 11.00
CA GLY A 533 -25.33 5.53 11.97
C GLY A 533 -23.84 5.28 12.14
N THR A 534 -22.97 6.11 11.55
CA THR A 534 -21.52 5.99 11.73
C THR A 534 -21.11 6.55 13.08
N ILE A 535 -20.45 5.73 13.90
CA ILE A 535 -19.86 6.17 15.17
C ILE A 535 -18.52 6.84 14.87
N ILE A 536 -18.34 8.04 15.40
CA ILE A 536 -17.10 8.81 15.33
C ILE A 536 -16.60 9.13 16.73
N THR A 537 -15.29 9.31 16.87
CA THR A 537 -14.69 9.87 18.08
C THR A 537 -14.51 11.37 17.89
N THR A 538 -15.10 12.17 18.74
CA THR A 538 -14.89 13.61 18.79
C THR A 538 -13.94 13.94 19.93
N ILE A 539 -12.87 14.68 19.64
CA ILE A 539 -11.93 15.12 20.68
C ILE A 539 -12.44 16.42 21.26
N VAL A 540 -12.92 16.36 22.49
CA VAL A 540 -13.49 17.48 23.22
C VAL A 540 -12.47 18.10 24.17
N LYS A 541 -12.65 19.40 24.46
CA LYS A 541 -11.83 20.16 25.40
C LYS A 541 -12.58 20.26 26.72
N VAL A 542 -12.09 19.55 27.72
CA VAL A 542 -12.65 19.56 29.06
C VAL A 542 -11.82 20.51 29.93
N PRO A 543 -12.42 21.56 30.55
CA PRO A 543 -11.70 22.45 31.45
C PRO A 543 -11.07 21.66 32.60
N LYS A 544 -9.82 22.00 32.96
CA LYS A 544 -9.23 21.52 34.21
C LYS A 544 -10.01 22.21 35.34
N THR A 545 -10.99 21.52 35.87
CA THR A 545 -11.61 21.98 37.12
C THR A 545 -10.55 21.95 38.21
N GLU A 546 -10.45 23.02 39.01
CA GLU A 546 -9.63 23.11 40.23
C GLU A 546 -10.11 22.11 41.30
N PHE A 547 -10.41 20.87 40.94
CA PHE A 547 -10.80 19.84 41.90
C PHE A 547 -9.69 18.82 42.00
N GLY A 548 -8.87 19.08 43.00
CA GLY A 548 -8.55 18.13 44.03
C GLY A 548 -7.32 17.29 43.78
N ASP A 549 -6.18 17.78 44.19
CA ASP A 549 -5.36 16.98 45.06
C ASP A 549 -6.19 16.60 46.32
N LEU A 550 -6.82 15.42 46.27
CA LEU A 550 -7.30 14.68 47.44
C LEU A 550 -6.83 13.24 47.34
#